data_d545c4c6f9e5e53fc966d9fec647172b
#
_entry.id   d545c4c6f9e5e53fc966d9fec647172b
#
_cell.length_a   1.000
_cell.length_b   1.000
_cell.length_c   1.000
_cell.angle_alpha   90.00
_cell.angle_beta   90.00
_cell.angle_gamma   90.00
#
_symmetry.space_group_name_H-M   'P 1'
#
loop_
_entity.id
_entity.type
_entity.pdbx_description
1 polymer ?
#
loop_
_entity_poly.entity_id
_entity_poly.type
_entity_poly.pdbx_seq_one_letter_code
_entity_poly.pdbx_strand_id
1 'polypeptide(L)'
;EEAVDIARNQIADLIGADSREIVFTSGATEADNLAIKGAAHFYQTKGKHIITCKTEHKAVLDTCRQLEREGFEVTYLEPEEDGLIDLEKFKAALRPDTILVSIMHVNNEIGVIQDIKAIGELCRANKTIFHVDATQSVGKVEINLAELPVDLMSMSSHKLYGPKGIGALSVSYTHLTLPT
;
A
#
# COMPACT_ATOMS: atom_id res chain seq x y z
N GLU A 1 20.03 18.93 -4.90
CA GLU A 1 19.37 18.21 -6.01
C GLU A 1 20.02 16.83 -6.20
N GLU A 2 21.33 16.77 -6.43
CA GLU A 2 22.08 15.52 -6.65
C GLU A 2 21.95 14.50 -5.51
N ALA A 3 22.00 14.92 -4.24
CA ALA A 3 21.86 14.03 -3.09
C ALA A 3 20.45 13.41 -2.99
N VAL A 4 19.42 14.14 -3.39
CA VAL A 4 18.04 13.66 -3.43
C VAL A 4 17.87 12.62 -4.54
N ASP A 5 18.49 12.84 -5.69
CA ASP A 5 18.44 11.91 -6.83
C ASP A 5 19.19 10.61 -6.51
N ILE A 6 20.33 10.70 -5.82
CA ILE A 6 21.07 9.52 -5.33
C ILE A 6 20.19 8.71 -4.37
N ALA A 7 19.56 9.37 -3.39
CA ALA A 7 18.68 8.71 -2.43
C ALA A 7 17.48 8.04 -3.14
N ARG A 8 16.90 8.71 -4.12
CA ARG A 8 15.81 8.19 -4.93
C ARG A 8 16.21 6.92 -5.69
N ASN A 9 17.37 6.93 -6.32
CA ASN A 9 17.91 5.77 -7.04
C ASN A 9 18.20 4.60 -6.09
N GLN A 10 18.75 4.87 -4.91
CA GLN A 10 19.03 3.83 -3.91
C GLN A 10 17.76 3.15 -3.42
N ILE A 11 16.70 3.91 -3.16
CA ILE A 11 15.39 3.36 -2.77
C ILE A 11 14.81 2.53 -3.92
N ALA A 12 14.82 3.06 -5.12
CA ALA A 12 14.29 2.36 -6.31
C ALA A 12 15.00 1.02 -6.54
N ASP A 13 16.33 1.01 -6.46
CA ASP A 13 17.13 -0.22 -6.63
C ASP A 13 16.81 -1.25 -5.53
N LEU A 14 16.62 -0.79 -4.30
CA LEU A 14 16.33 -1.67 -3.15
C LEU A 14 15.00 -2.40 -3.29
N ILE A 15 13.99 -1.76 -3.85
CA ILE A 15 12.62 -2.31 -3.97
C ILE A 15 12.28 -2.78 -5.39
N GLY A 16 13.19 -2.69 -6.32
CA GLY A 16 12.96 -3.09 -7.71
C GLY A 16 12.00 -2.19 -8.49
N ALA A 17 12.01 -0.88 -8.20
CA ALA A 17 11.19 0.14 -8.86
C ALA A 17 12.03 1.05 -9.77
N ASP A 18 11.36 1.82 -10.61
CA ASP A 18 11.97 2.94 -11.34
C ASP A 18 12.08 4.16 -10.41
N SER A 19 13.19 4.87 -10.47
CA SER A 19 13.41 6.06 -9.63
C SER A 19 12.35 7.15 -9.82
N ARG A 20 11.75 7.23 -11.01
CA ARG A 20 10.65 8.17 -11.32
C ARG A 20 9.35 7.84 -10.60
N GLU A 21 9.23 6.62 -10.10
CA GLU A 21 8.07 6.14 -9.33
C GLU A 21 8.16 6.47 -7.84
N ILE A 22 9.26 7.05 -7.38
CA ILE A 22 9.49 7.36 -5.97
C ILE A 22 9.11 8.81 -5.66
N VAL A 23 8.19 8.97 -4.73
CA VAL A 23 7.76 10.27 -4.18
C VAL A 23 8.18 10.35 -2.73
N PHE A 24 8.96 11.37 -2.37
CA PHE A 24 9.33 11.61 -0.98
C PHE A 24 8.21 12.27 -0.20
N THR A 25 8.06 11.88 1.05
CA THR A 25 7.06 12.39 2.00
C THR A 25 7.72 12.73 3.33
N SER A 26 7.00 13.39 4.22
CA SER A 26 7.49 13.72 5.57
C SER A 26 7.51 12.53 6.53
N GLY A 27 7.11 11.35 6.08
CA GLY A 27 7.11 10.11 6.85
C GLY A 27 6.14 9.08 6.28
N ALA A 28 6.14 7.88 6.87
CA ALA A 28 5.26 6.79 6.43
C ALA A 28 3.77 7.14 6.58
N THR A 29 3.41 7.90 7.62
CA THR A 29 2.03 8.35 7.83
C THR A 29 1.53 9.21 6.65
N GLU A 30 2.33 10.17 6.20
CA GLU A 30 1.98 10.97 5.03
C GLU A 30 1.93 10.14 3.76
N ALA A 31 2.85 9.18 3.59
CA ALA A 31 2.86 8.26 2.45
C ALA A 31 1.57 7.43 2.41
N ASP A 32 1.13 6.88 3.54
CA ASP A 32 -0.12 6.13 3.65
C ASP A 32 -1.35 7.01 3.33
N ASN A 33 -1.39 8.22 3.89
CA ASN A 33 -2.47 9.17 3.63
C ASN A 33 -2.54 9.56 2.14
N LEU A 34 -1.40 9.89 1.55
CA LEU A 34 -1.30 10.28 0.14
C LEU A 34 -1.76 9.14 -0.78
N ALA A 35 -1.32 7.91 -0.51
CA ALA A 35 -1.68 6.74 -1.30
C ALA A 35 -3.18 6.44 -1.21
N ILE A 36 -3.70 6.33 0.01
CA ILE A 36 -5.09 5.89 0.25
C ILE A 36 -6.09 6.97 -0.19
N LYS A 37 -5.90 8.21 0.24
CA LYS A 37 -6.79 9.32 -0.15
C LYS A 37 -6.68 9.62 -1.64
N GLY A 38 -5.46 9.63 -2.18
CA GLY A 38 -5.23 9.88 -3.60
C GLY A 38 -5.93 8.86 -4.47
N ALA A 39 -5.76 7.58 -4.21
CA ALA A 39 -6.42 6.50 -4.94
C ALA A 39 -7.95 6.55 -4.79
N ALA A 40 -8.45 6.75 -3.57
CA ALA A 40 -9.88 6.80 -3.31
C ALA A 40 -10.55 7.96 -4.07
N HIS A 41 -10.01 9.15 -3.98
CA HIS A 41 -10.56 10.33 -4.65
C HIS A 41 -10.44 10.26 -6.17
N PHE A 42 -9.32 9.74 -6.66
CA PHE A 42 -9.10 9.61 -8.11
C PHE A 42 -10.06 8.60 -8.76
N TYR A 43 -10.33 7.49 -8.10
CA TYR A 43 -11.15 6.41 -8.63
C TYR A 43 -12.60 6.39 -8.11
N GLN A 44 -13.05 7.42 -7.39
CA GLN A 44 -14.39 7.46 -6.79
C GLN A 44 -15.53 7.35 -7.78
N THR A 45 -15.33 7.67 -9.05
CA THR A 45 -16.32 7.51 -10.12
C THR A 45 -16.51 6.04 -10.53
N LYS A 46 -15.51 5.19 -10.28
CA LYS A 46 -15.58 3.73 -10.55
C LYS A 46 -16.23 2.97 -9.42
N GLY A 47 -16.14 3.48 -8.20
CA GLY A 47 -16.69 2.86 -7.01
C GLY A 47 -16.23 3.54 -5.74
N LYS A 48 -16.83 3.15 -4.62
CA LYS A 48 -16.54 3.73 -3.30
C LYS A 48 -16.28 2.68 -2.23
N HIS A 49 -15.91 1.46 -2.62
CA HIS A 49 -15.59 0.40 -1.68
C HIS A 49 -14.08 0.23 -1.52
N ILE A 50 -13.65 0.14 -0.27
CA ILE A 50 -12.26 -0.03 0.14
C ILE A 50 -12.17 -1.23 1.06
N ILE A 51 -11.12 -2.03 0.92
CA ILE A 51 -10.82 -3.15 1.82
C ILE A 51 -9.49 -2.88 2.52
N THR A 52 -9.46 -3.06 3.82
CA THR A 52 -8.24 -3.04 4.64
C THR A 52 -8.34 -4.12 5.73
N CYS A 53 -7.34 -4.22 6.59
CA CYS A 53 -7.32 -5.18 7.68
C CYS A 53 -7.42 -4.46 9.03
N LYS A 54 -8.06 -5.08 10.02
CA LYS A 54 -8.19 -4.53 11.38
C LYS A 54 -6.85 -4.32 12.09
N THR A 55 -5.82 -5.06 11.68
CA THR A 55 -4.48 -5.02 12.29
C THR A 55 -3.52 -4.04 11.61
N GLU A 56 -4.03 -3.18 10.73
CA GLU A 56 -3.24 -2.15 10.07
C GLU A 56 -2.73 -1.08 11.05
N HIS A 57 -1.71 -0.36 10.63
CA HIS A 57 -1.21 0.80 11.39
C HIS A 57 -2.31 1.84 11.56
N LYS A 58 -2.26 2.56 12.69
CA LYS A 58 -3.24 3.61 13.03
C LYS A 58 -3.43 4.63 11.89
N ALA A 59 -2.35 5.02 11.19
CA ALA A 59 -2.43 5.95 10.07
C ALA A 59 -3.36 5.46 8.96
N VAL A 60 -3.30 4.18 8.61
CA VAL A 60 -4.18 3.56 7.60
C VAL A 60 -5.63 3.53 8.09
N LEU A 61 -5.85 3.09 9.33
CA LEU A 61 -7.20 2.98 9.91
C LEU A 61 -7.87 4.36 10.05
N ASP A 62 -7.15 5.37 10.51
CA ASP A 62 -7.68 6.73 10.66
C ASP A 62 -8.03 7.33 9.29
N THR A 63 -7.21 7.10 8.28
CA THR A 63 -7.47 7.54 6.90
C THR A 63 -8.72 6.87 6.33
N CYS A 64 -8.87 5.57 6.54
CA CYS A 64 -10.08 4.84 6.11
C CYS A 64 -11.34 5.35 6.81
N ARG A 65 -11.27 5.63 8.12
CA ARG A 65 -12.40 6.21 8.86
C ARG A 65 -12.77 7.60 8.34
N GLN A 66 -11.79 8.40 7.96
CA GLN A 66 -12.06 9.70 7.35
C GLN A 66 -12.78 9.54 6.00
N LEU A 67 -12.38 8.58 5.18
CA LEU A 67 -13.03 8.29 3.91
C LEU A 67 -14.46 7.78 4.10
N GLU A 68 -14.73 7.01 5.17
CA GLU A 68 -16.11 6.61 5.52
C GLU A 68 -16.99 7.85 5.78
N ARG A 69 -16.47 8.86 6.47
CA ARG A 69 -17.20 10.13 6.69
C ARG A 69 -17.45 10.89 5.37
N GLU A 70 -16.65 10.66 4.36
CA GLU A 70 -16.83 11.23 3.01
C GLU A 70 -17.75 10.39 2.12
N GLY A 71 -18.31 9.29 2.62
CA GLY A 71 -19.28 8.45 1.91
C GLY A 71 -18.68 7.18 1.29
N PHE A 72 -17.42 6.86 1.57
CA PHE A 72 -16.84 5.57 1.17
C PHE A 72 -17.28 4.47 2.12
N GLU A 73 -17.39 3.25 1.62
CA GLU A 73 -17.66 2.05 2.40
C GLU A 73 -16.36 1.27 2.59
N VAL A 74 -16.00 0.98 3.82
CA VAL A 74 -14.75 0.27 4.14
C VAL A 74 -15.07 -1.07 4.78
N THR A 75 -14.50 -2.14 4.22
CA THR A 75 -14.51 -3.47 4.82
C THR A 75 -13.19 -3.67 5.57
N TYR A 76 -13.29 -3.94 6.88
CA TYR A 76 -12.15 -4.25 7.73
C TYR A 76 -12.07 -5.75 7.92
N LEU A 77 -11.13 -6.40 7.24
CA LEU A 77 -10.93 -7.84 7.36
C LEU A 77 -10.38 -8.20 8.74
N GLU A 78 -10.93 -9.25 9.32
CA GLU A 78 -10.40 -9.87 10.53
C GLU A 78 -9.35 -10.91 10.14
N PRO A 79 -8.08 -10.81 10.60
CA PRO A 79 -7.11 -11.86 10.35
C PRO A 79 -7.47 -13.13 11.11
N GLU A 80 -6.98 -14.28 10.65
CA GLU A 80 -7.11 -15.55 11.33
C GLU A 80 -6.27 -15.56 12.62
N GLU A 81 -6.38 -16.61 13.43
CA GLU A 81 -5.65 -16.73 14.71
C GLU A 81 -4.12 -16.61 14.55
N ASP A 82 -3.59 -17.04 13.40
CA ASP A 82 -2.17 -16.91 13.06
C ASP A 82 -1.78 -15.51 12.57
N GLY A 83 -2.74 -14.60 12.46
CA GLY A 83 -2.56 -13.24 11.98
C GLY A 83 -2.60 -13.08 10.46
N LEU A 84 -2.71 -14.15 9.70
CA LEU A 84 -2.78 -14.11 8.25
C LEU A 84 -4.19 -13.77 7.77
N ILE A 85 -4.26 -13.09 6.62
CA ILE A 85 -5.53 -12.89 5.91
C ILE A 85 -5.88 -14.16 5.17
N ASP A 86 -7.08 -14.68 5.41
CA ASP A 86 -7.62 -15.80 4.63
C ASP A 86 -7.95 -15.34 3.22
N LEU A 87 -7.32 -15.96 2.21
CA LEU A 87 -7.47 -15.54 0.81
C LEU A 87 -8.87 -15.77 0.27
N GLU A 88 -9.60 -16.80 0.74
CA GLU A 88 -10.97 -17.05 0.32
C GLU A 88 -11.92 -15.98 0.89
N LYS A 89 -11.73 -15.58 2.14
CA LYS A 89 -12.48 -14.48 2.76
C LYS A 89 -12.17 -13.15 2.07
N PHE A 90 -10.90 -12.90 1.74
CA PHE A 90 -10.50 -11.72 0.99
C PHE A 90 -11.17 -11.69 -0.39
N LYS A 91 -11.11 -12.79 -1.12
CA LYS A 91 -11.74 -12.90 -2.43
C LYS A 91 -13.27 -12.68 -2.37
N ALA A 92 -13.92 -13.21 -1.34
CA ALA A 92 -15.34 -13.01 -1.12
C ALA A 92 -15.71 -11.56 -0.79
N ALA A 93 -14.79 -10.79 -0.21
CA ALA A 93 -14.98 -9.38 0.11
C ALA A 93 -14.81 -8.45 -1.10
N LEU A 94 -14.10 -8.89 -2.13
CA LEU A 94 -13.92 -8.11 -3.37
C LEU A 94 -15.26 -7.96 -4.10
N ARG A 95 -15.57 -6.72 -4.48
CA ARG A 95 -16.78 -6.35 -5.19
C ARG A 95 -16.43 -5.64 -6.50
N PRO A 96 -17.35 -5.56 -7.47
CA PRO A 96 -17.12 -4.77 -8.69
C PRO A 96 -16.82 -3.29 -8.42
N ASP A 97 -17.34 -2.73 -7.31
CA ASP A 97 -17.10 -1.35 -6.89
C ASP A 97 -15.94 -1.19 -5.89
N THR A 98 -15.16 -2.24 -5.64
CA THR A 98 -13.94 -2.15 -4.84
C THR A 98 -12.85 -1.47 -5.66
N ILE A 99 -12.44 -0.28 -5.23
CA ILE A 99 -11.44 0.54 -5.93
C ILE A 99 -10.06 0.43 -5.33
N LEU A 100 -9.95 0.12 -4.05
CA LEU A 100 -8.70 0.12 -3.31
C LEU A 100 -8.68 -0.98 -2.27
N VAL A 101 -7.54 -1.65 -2.18
CA VAL A 101 -7.17 -2.55 -1.08
C VAL A 101 -5.88 -2.04 -0.47
N SER A 102 -5.84 -1.89 0.84
CA SER A 102 -4.64 -1.46 1.58
C SER A 102 -4.30 -2.49 2.66
N ILE A 103 -3.15 -3.14 2.54
CA ILE A 103 -2.70 -4.21 3.42
C ILE A 103 -1.25 -3.96 3.84
N MET A 104 -0.96 -4.15 5.13
CA MET A 104 0.38 -4.14 5.68
C MET A 104 1.12 -5.41 5.28
N HIS A 105 2.36 -5.28 4.79
CA HIS A 105 3.17 -6.44 4.39
C HIS A 105 3.64 -7.25 5.60
N VAL A 106 4.31 -6.59 6.54
CA VAL A 106 4.83 -7.21 7.76
C VAL A 106 4.25 -6.52 8.98
N ASN A 107 3.68 -7.29 9.91
CA ASN A 107 3.25 -6.79 11.20
C ASN A 107 4.19 -7.32 12.29
N ASN A 108 5.05 -6.45 12.83
CA ASN A 108 6.04 -6.81 13.84
C ASN A 108 5.41 -7.17 15.20
N GLU A 109 4.24 -6.63 15.52
CA GLU A 109 3.56 -6.86 16.80
C GLU A 109 3.09 -8.31 16.93
N ILE A 110 2.65 -8.89 15.82
CA ILE A 110 2.15 -10.27 15.76
C ILE A 110 3.06 -11.22 14.98
N GLY A 111 4.19 -10.72 14.44
CA GLY A 111 5.18 -11.56 13.77
C GLY A 111 4.73 -12.18 12.45
N VAL A 112 3.89 -11.48 11.69
CA VAL A 112 3.23 -12.02 10.48
C VAL A 112 3.72 -11.32 9.22
N ILE A 113 3.93 -12.12 8.17
CA ILE A 113 4.21 -11.65 6.81
C ILE A 113 3.02 -12.05 5.92
N GLN A 114 2.31 -11.07 5.37
CA GLN A 114 1.18 -11.32 4.48
C GLN A 114 1.65 -11.72 3.08
N ASP A 115 0.88 -12.59 2.41
CA ASP A 115 1.12 -13.00 1.03
C ASP A 115 0.64 -11.90 0.07
N ILE A 116 1.45 -10.86 -0.09
CA ILE A 116 1.09 -9.70 -0.93
C ILE A 116 1.04 -10.05 -2.42
N LYS A 117 1.74 -11.10 -2.86
CA LYS A 117 1.67 -11.56 -4.25
C LYS A 117 0.29 -12.12 -4.56
N ALA A 118 -0.20 -13.04 -3.74
CA ALA A 118 -1.53 -13.64 -3.93
C ALA A 118 -2.65 -12.61 -3.80
N ILE A 119 -2.58 -11.74 -2.79
CA ILE A 119 -3.55 -10.66 -2.59
C ILE A 119 -3.54 -9.69 -3.79
N GLY A 120 -2.36 -9.30 -4.24
CA GLY A 120 -2.20 -8.40 -5.38
C GLY A 120 -2.70 -8.99 -6.70
N GLU A 121 -2.51 -10.29 -6.94
CA GLU A 121 -3.04 -10.96 -8.12
C GLU A 121 -4.57 -10.93 -8.14
N LEU A 122 -5.22 -11.14 -6.99
CA LEU A 122 -6.67 -11.04 -6.84
C LEU A 122 -7.15 -9.60 -7.07
N CYS A 123 -6.42 -8.61 -6.55
CA CYS A 123 -6.72 -7.19 -6.81
C CYS A 123 -6.65 -6.88 -8.30
N ARG A 124 -5.59 -7.32 -8.97
CA ARG A 124 -5.39 -7.08 -10.41
C ARG A 124 -6.49 -7.71 -11.24
N ALA A 125 -6.88 -8.94 -10.93
CA ALA A 125 -7.99 -9.62 -11.59
C ALA A 125 -9.33 -8.89 -11.41
N ASN A 126 -9.52 -8.21 -10.29
CA ASN A 126 -10.72 -7.40 -10.00
C ASN A 126 -10.60 -5.94 -10.47
N LYS A 127 -9.48 -5.56 -11.09
CA LYS A 127 -9.16 -4.17 -11.50
C LYS A 127 -9.18 -3.18 -10.33
N THR A 128 -8.70 -3.63 -9.18
CA THR A 128 -8.64 -2.88 -7.92
C THR A 128 -7.21 -2.45 -7.68
N ILE A 129 -6.99 -1.20 -7.26
CA ILE A 129 -5.66 -0.68 -6.88
C ILE A 129 -5.23 -1.33 -5.57
N PHE A 130 -3.99 -1.81 -5.54
CA PHE A 130 -3.40 -2.43 -4.37
C PHE A 130 -2.30 -1.56 -3.76
N HIS A 131 -2.54 -1.10 -2.54
CA HIS A 131 -1.58 -0.38 -1.70
C HIS A 131 -1.04 -1.31 -0.62
N VAL A 132 0.28 -1.29 -0.45
CA VAL A 132 0.98 -2.03 0.61
C VAL A 132 1.71 -1.04 1.52
N ASP A 133 1.42 -1.13 2.82
CA ASP A 133 2.25 -0.47 3.84
C ASP A 133 3.44 -1.38 4.14
N ALA A 134 4.62 -0.98 3.65
CA ALA A 134 5.87 -1.71 3.80
C ALA A 134 6.81 -1.06 4.82
N THR A 135 6.30 -0.24 5.72
CA THR A 135 7.10 0.46 6.73
C THR A 135 7.92 -0.50 7.59
N GLN A 136 7.39 -1.69 7.87
CA GLN A 136 8.06 -2.71 8.68
C GLN A 136 8.86 -3.73 7.85
N SER A 137 8.66 -3.79 6.54
CA SER A 137 9.25 -4.82 5.68
C SER A 137 10.44 -4.36 4.85
N VAL A 138 10.46 -3.10 4.39
CA VAL A 138 11.56 -2.58 3.58
C VAL A 138 12.87 -2.61 4.36
N GLY A 139 13.89 -3.23 3.76
CA GLY A 139 15.19 -3.46 4.38
C GLY A 139 15.28 -4.70 5.29
N LYS A 140 14.18 -5.39 5.54
CA LYS A 140 14.13 -6.62 6.36
C LYS A 140 13.69 -7.85 5.56
N VAL A 141 12.82 -7.65 4.59
CA VAL A 141 12.32 -8.69 3.69
C VAL A 141 12.64 -8.25 2.27
N GLU A 142 13.03 -9.19 1.42
CA GLU A 142 13.27 -8.90 0.01
C GLU A 142 11.98 -8.47 -0.68
N ILE A 143 12.03 -7.34 -1.37
CA ILE A 143 10.91 -6.79 -2.12
C ILE A 143 11.39 -6.50 -3.54
N ASN A 144 10.68 -7.03 -4.54
CA ASN A 144 10.91 -6.71 -5.94
C ASN A 144 9.59 -6.31 -6.60
N LEU A 145 9.35 -5.01 -6.68
CA LEU A 145 8.12 -4.46 -7.28
C LEU A 145 8.00 -4.73 -8.78
N ALA A 146 9.11 -5.06 -9.46
CA ALA A 146 9.07 -5.48 -10.86
C ALA A 146 8.31 -6.81 -11.04
N GLU A 147 8.28 -7.65 -10.01
CA GLU A 147 7.64 -8.97 -10.02
C GLU A 147 6.36 -9.05 -9.20
N LEU A 148 6.11 -8.05 -8.34
CA LEU A 148 4.94 -8.04 -7.45
C LEU A 148 3.81 -7.20 -8.01
N PRO A 149 2.55 -7.67 -7.93
CA PRO A 149 1.38 -6.93 -8.40
C PRO A 149 0.93 -5.88 -7.38
N VAL A 150 1.81 -4.95 -7.06
CA VAL A 150 1.59 -3.85 -6.10
C VAL A 150 1.63 -2.53 -6.86
N ASP A 151 0.59 -1.72 -6.71
CA ASP A 151 0.48 -0.42 -7.39
C ASP A 151 1.08 0.72 -6.59
N LEU A 152 0.91 0.69 -5.28
CA LEU A 152 1.36 1.72 -4.35
C LEU A 152 2.05 1.06 -3.17
N MET A 153 3.20 1.59 -2.76
CA MET A 153 3.92 1.08 -1.58
C MET A 153 4.43 2.23 -0.73
N SER A 154 4.02 2.26 0.53
CA SER A 154 4.48 3.22 1.52
C SER A 154 5.66 2.66 2.30
N MET A 155 6.65 3.50 2.58
CA MET A 155 7.84 3.12 3.34
C MET A 155 8.37 4.29 4.16
N SER A 156 9.17 3.96 5.18
CA SER A 156 9.90 4.94 5.98
C SER A 156 11.39 4.89 5.64
N SER A 157 12.00 6.03 5.41
CA SER A 157 13.44 6.10 5.14
C SER A 157 14.31 5.86 6.38
N HIS A 158 13.72 5.94 7.57
CA HIS A 158 14.43 5.72 8.85
C HIS A 158 15.16 4.37 8.91
N LYS A 159 14.62 3.35 8.23
CA LYS A 159 15.19 2.01 8.15
C LYS A 159 16.14 1.83 6.96
N LEU A 160 16.28 2.85 6.11
CA LEU A 160 17.05 2.84 4.87
C LEU A 160 18.24 3.81 4.91
N TYR A 161 18.84 4.02 6.09
CA TYR A 161 19.96 4.96 6.28
C TYR A 161 19.62 6.42 6.00
N GLY A 162 18.32 6.76 5.86
CA GLY A 162 17.86 8.14 5.72
C GLY A 162 17.62 8.84 7.05
N PRO A 163 17.49 10.18 7.05
CA PRO A 163 17.19 10.93 8.25
C PRO A 163 15.79 10.57 8.78
N LYS A 164 15.63 10.70 10.11
CA LYS A 164 14.30 10.53 10.75
C LYS A 164 13.32 11.55 10.18
N GLY A 165 12.07 11.12 10.01
CA GLY A 165 10.98 12.00 9.55
C GLY A 165 10.86 12.12 8.04
N ILE A 166 11.54 11.26 7.27
CA ILE A 166 11.33 11.15 5.83
C ILE A 166 10.71 9.80 5.51
N GLY A 167 9.67 9.81 4.69
CA GLY A 167 9.07 8.63 4.09
C GLY A 167 9.14 8.68 2.59
N ALA A 168 8.69 7.62 1.95
CA ALA A 168 8.57 7.54 0.51
C ALA A 168 7.33 6.75 0.11
N LEU A 169 6.79 7.09 -1.04
CA LEU A 169 5.72 6.37 -1.71
C LEU A 169 6.22 5.93 -3.08
N SER A 170 6.16 4.65 -3.37
CA SER A 170 6.35 4.14 -4.72
C SER A 170 5.00 4.07 -5.43
N VAL A 171 4.93 4.64 -6.63
CA VAL A 171 3.73 4.67 -7.47
C VAL A 171 4.05 3.99 -8.78
N SER A 172 3.47 2.82 -9.02
CA SER A 172 3.69 2.07 -10.27
C SER A 172 2.84 2.63 -11.40
N TYR A 173 3.46 3.39 -12.29
CA TYR A 173 2.79 3.96 -13.47
C TYR A 173 2.38 2.91 -14.50
N THR A 174 3.07 1.76 -14.53
CA THR A 174 2.77 0.69 -15.49
C THR A 174 1.48 -0.06 -15.18
N HIS A 175 1.02 0.00 -13.93
CA HIS A 175 -0.18 -0.69 -13.47
C HIS A 175 -1.39 0.23 -13.31
N LEU A 176 -1.17 1.53 -13.21
CA LEU A 176 -2.22 2.52 -13.07
C LEU A 176 -2.76 2.87 -14.46
N THR A 177 -3.94 2.34 -14.78
CA THR A 177 -4.68 2.79 -15.96
C THR A 177 -5.44 4.06 -15.61
N LEU A 178 -5.16 5.13 -16.35
CA LEU A 178 -5.95 6.34 -16.25
C LEU A 178 -7.41 6.01 -16.56
N PRO A 179 -8.38 6.53 -15.78
CA PRO A 179 -9.77 6.38 -16.14
C PRO A 179 -10.01 7.05 -17.50
N THR A 180 -10.54 6.29 -18.44
CA THR A 180 -11.00 6.83 -19.74
C THR A 180 -12.35 7.48 -19.56
#